data_98590ae907994b9bd8a903943c6777af
#
_entry.id   98590ae907994b9bd8a903943c6777af
#
_cell.length_a   1.000
_cell.length_b   1.000
_cell.length_c   1.000
_cell.angle_alpha   90.00
_cell.angle_beta   90.00
_cell.angle_gamma   90.00
#
_symmetry.space_group_name_H-M   'P 1'
#
loop_
_entity.id
_entity.type
_entity.pdbx_description
1 polymer ?
#
loop_
_entity_poly.entity_id
_entity_poly.type
_entity_poly.pdbx_seq_one_letter_code
_entity_poly.pdbx_strand_id
1 'polypeptide(L)'
;MRRTSITAKPRTTRKRSPPKIGLALAGGGPLGAFYEIGALCALDEALVGIDLTQLSGYVGVSAGGFVAAGLANGMTPRDLCASFIENTSQNTDLFSPSLLMKPAWDEYFKRAAALPSLSAQAAYQYFVKGRSRMA
;
A
#
# COMPACT_ATOMS: atom_id res chain seq x y z
N MET A 1 -14.16 43.11 -54.65
CA MET A 1 -13.80 42.69 -53.23
C MET A 1 -14.35 41.30 -52.98
N ARG A 2 -13.50 40.26 -52.96
CA ARG A 2 -13.88 38.87 -52.61
C ARG A 2 -13.69 38.66 -51.14
N ARG A 3 -14.78 38.41 -50.41
CA ARG A 3 -14.69 37.97 -48.98
C ARG A 3 -14.35 36.49 -48.96
N THR A 4 -13.13 36.16 -48.51
CA THR A 4 -12.72 34.79 -48.18
C THR A 4 -13.34 34.40 -46.86
N SER A 5 -14.31 33.49 -46.87
CA SER A 5 -14.87 32.88 -45.67
C SER A 5 -13.88 31.89 -45.13
N ILE A 6 -13.31 32.16 -43.94
CA ILE A 6 -12.46 31.23 -43.19
C ILE A 6 -13.40 30.24 -42.51
N THR A 7 -13.52 29.05 -43.10
CA THR A 7 -14.24 27.93 -42.48
C THR A 7 -13.36 27.35 -41.35
N ALA A 8 -13.71 27.65 -40.13
CA ALA A 8 -13.04 27.08 -38.97
C ALA A 8 -13.25 25.55 -38.93
N LYS A 9 -12.15 24.78 -38.95
CA LYS A 9 -12.14 23.34 -38.85
C LYS A 9 -12.74 22.92 -37.50
N PRO A 10 -13.72 21.98 -37.44
CA PRO A 10 -14.32 21.54 -36.19
C PRO A 10 -13.25 20.93 -35.28
N ARG A 11 -13.15 21.46 -34.08
CA ARG A 11 -12.24 20.98 -33.03
C ARG A 11 -12.75 19.63 -32.59
N THR A 12 -12.07 18.54 -32.98
CA THR A 12 -12.35 17.19 -32.53
C THR A 12 -12.21 17.15 -31.00
N THR A 13 -13.31 16.95 -30.31
CA THR A 13 -13.33 16.71 -28.87
C THR A 13 -12.68 15.36 -28.62
N ARG A 14 -11.42 15.37 -28.17
CA ARG A 14 -10.68 14.17 -27.72
C ARG A 14 -11.49 13.54 -26.60
N LYS A 15 -12.03 12.34 -26.84
CA LYS A 15 -12.77 11.55 -25.86
C LYS A 15 -11.83 11.35 -24.67
N ARG A 16 -12.12 12.02 -23.55
CA ARG A 16 -11.32 11.85 -22.32
C ARG A 16 -11.51 10.42 -21.84
N SER A 17 -10.44 9.66 -21.71
CA SER A 17 -10.45 8.40 -20.97
C SER A 17 -10.87 8.66 -19.53
N PRO A 18 -11.60 7.73 -18.89
CA PRO A 18 -11.97 7.88 -17.48
C PRO A 18 -10.73 8.12 -16.62
N PRO A 19 -10.84 8.92 -15.56
CA PRO A 19 -9.71 9.19 -14.67
C PRO A 19 -9.23 7.88 -14.03
N LYS A 20 -7.92 7.69 -14.02
CA LYS A 20 -7.30 6.58 -13.29
C LYS A 20 -7.11 7.01 -11.83
N ILE A 21 -7.72 6.29 -10.91
CA ILE A 21 -7.67 6.57 -9.48
C ILE A 21 -6.76 5.51 -8.84
N GLY A 22 -5.82 5.95 -8.02
CA GLY A 22 -4.99 5.11 -7.18
C GLY A 22 -5.20 5.45 -5.72
N LEU A 23 -4.92 4.49 -4.83
CA LEU A 23 -5.01 4.65 -3.38
C LEU A 23 -3.63 4.47 -2.77
N ALA A 24 -3.24 5.39 -1.90
CA ALA A 24 -2.01 5.30 -1.11
C ALA A 24 -2.36 5.31 0.38
N LEU A 25 -1.88 4.31 1.12
CA LEU A 25 -2.12 4.12 2.54
C LEU A 25 -0.81 4.20 3.31
N ALA A 26 -0.83 4.91 4.43
CA ALA A 26 0.35 5.11 5.28
C ALA A 26 0.56 3.93 6.24
N GLY A 27 1.69 3.93 6.93
CA GLY A 27 1.91 3.04 8.06
C GLY A 27 1.38 3.65 9.36
N GLY A 28 1.29 2.85 10.40
CA GLY A 28 0.85 3.33 11.73
C GLY A 28 0.60 2.19 12.72
N GLY A 29 1.10 1.00 12.42
CA GLY A 29 0.83 -0.18 13.24
C GLY A 29 -0.67 -0.51 13.29
N PRO A 30 -1.13 -1.28 14.30
CA PRO A 30 -2.53 -1.68 14.42
C PRO A 30 -3.50 -0.49 14.50
N LEU A 31 -3.13 0.56 15.24
CA LEU A 31 -3.96 1.75 15.39
C LEU A 31 -4.10 2.53 14.06
N GLY A 32 -3.02 2.58 13.27
CA GLY A 32 -3.06 3.15 11.93
C GLY A 32 -4.00 2.38 11.01
N ALA A 33 -3.95 1.03 11.03
CA ALA A 33 -4.87 0.20 10.28
C ALA A 33 -6.33 0.45 10.64
N PHE A 34 -6.67 0.57 11.92
CA PHE A 34 -8.03 0.86 12.36
C PHE A 34 -8.52 2.22 11.86
N TYR A 35 -7.66 3.24 11.93
CA TYR A 35 -7.97 4.55 11.40
C TYR A 35 -8.21 4.51 9.88
N GLU A 36 -7.32 3.86 9.14
CA GLU A 36 -7.41 3.76 7.68
C GLU A 36 -8.66 3.00 7.24
N ILE A 37 -8.98 1.87 7.88
CA ILE A 37 -10.20 1.10 7.61
C ILE A 37 -11.45 1.96 7.87
N GLY A 38 -11.50 2.68 9.00
CA GLY A 38 -12.60 3.59 9.29
C GLY A 38 -12.74 4.71 8.24
N ALA A 39 -11.62 5.29 7.81
CA ALA A 39 -11.62 6.30 6.75
C ALA A 39 -12.08 5.72 5.40
N LEU A 40 -11.67 4.50 5.07
CA LEU A 40 -12.11 3.81 3.85
C LEU A 40 -13.62 3.51 3.89
N CYS A 41 -14.17 3.08 5.02
CA CYS A 41 -15.62 2.90 5.18
C CYS A 41 -16.36 4.21 4.94
N ALA A 42 -15.88 5.32 5.52
CA ALA A 42 -16.49 6.63 5.31
C ALA A 42 -16.40 7.10 3.86
N LEU A 43 -15.28 6.82 3.17
CA LEU A 43 -15.12 7.13 1.75
C LEU A 43 -16.05 6.28 0.88
N ASP A 44 -16.19 5.00 1.18
CA ASP A 44 -17.08 4.08 0.46
C ASP A 44 -18.55 4.52 0.55
N GLU A 45 -18.96 5.03 1.71
CA GLU A 45 -20.31 5.58 1.91
C GLU A 45 -20.50 6.94 1.24
N ALA A 46 -19.46 7.78 1.18
CA ALA A 46 -19.56 9.15 0.67
C ALA A 46 -19.37 9.27 -0.84
N LEU A 47 -18.64 8.34 -1.47
CA LEU A 47 -18.27 8.43 -2.87
C LEU A 47 -19.21 7.59 -3.73
N VAL A 48 -19.88 8.24 -4.68
CA VAL A 48 -20.77 7.56 -5.62
C VAL A 48 -20.02 7.22 -6.91
N GLY A 49 -20.11 5.97 -7.34
CA GLY A 49 -19.54 5.52 -8.62
C GLY A 49 -18.04 5.21 -8.56
N ILE A 50 -17.46 5.10 -7.37
CA ILE A 50 -16.09 4.62 -7.15
C ILE A 50 -16.16 3.33 -6.36
N ASP A 51 -15.58 2.27 -6.90
CA ASP A 51 -15.39 1.00 -6.21
C ASP A 51 -13.96 0.95 -5.70
N LEU A 52 -13.79 0.97 -4.37
CA LEU A 52 -12.49 0.97 -3.73
C LEU A 52 -11.73 -0.35 -3.89
N THR A 53 -12.40 -1.41 -4.35
CA THR A 53 -11.76 -2.70 -4.68
C THR A 53 -11.30 -2.79 -6.14
N GLN A 54 -11.68 -1.82 -6.99
CA GLN A 54 -11.40 -1.82 -8.44
C GLN A 54 -10.62 -0.58 -8.88
N LEU A 55 -9.72 -0.09 -8.04
CA LEU A 55 -8.89 1.06 -8.37
C LEU A 55 -7.75 0.69 -9.33
N SER A 56 -7.19 1.70 -10.00
CA SER A 56 -6.10 1.50 -10.97
C SER A 56 -4.78 1.09 -10.32
N GLY A 57 -4.63 1.27 -9.02
CA GLY A 57 -3.42 0.88 -8.29
C GLY A 57 -3.56 1.14 -6.80
N TYR A 58 -2.80 0.37 -6.02
CA TYR A 58 -2.75 0.45 -4.56
C TYR A 58 -1.30 0.53 -4.11
N VAL A 59 -1.02 1.40 -3.18
CA VAL A 59 0.28 1.51 -2.51
C VAL A 59 0.03 1.58 -1.01
N GLY A 60 0.73 0.76 -0.24
CA GLY A 60 0.61 0.77 1.21
C GLY A 60 1.95 0.53 1.88
N VAL A 61 2.16 1.16 3.03
CA VAL A 61 3.35 1.00 3.86
C VAL A 61 2.96 0.33 5.18
N SER A 62 3.69 -0.72 5.59
CA SER A 62 3.44 -1.42 6.86
C SER A 62 1.97 -1.85 6.99
N ALA A 63 1.25 -1.40 8.02
CA ALA A 63 -0.18 -1.69 8.22
C ALA A 63 -1.05 -1.32 7.02
N GLY A 64 -0.81 -0.15 6.40
CA GLY A 64 -1.48 0.25 5.16
C GLY A 64 -1.22 -0.68 3.98
N GLY A 65 -0.08 -1.40 3.97
CA GLY A 65 0.20 -2.45 2.99
C GLY A 65 -0.77 -3.63 3.10
N PHE A 66 -1.14 -4.04 4.32
CA PHE A 66 -2.14 -5.09 4.54
C PHE A 66 -3.53 -4.66 4.10
N VAL A 67 -3.93 -3.43 4.46
CA VAL A 67 -5.22 -2.86 4.05
C VAL A 67 -5.28 -2.75 2.53
N ALA A 68 -4.23 -2.20 1.89
CA ALA A 68 -4.13 -2.10 0.44
C ALA A 68 -4.21 -3.47 -0.25
N ALA A 69 -3.53 -4.47 0.30
CA ALA A 69 -3.58 -5.84 -0.22
C ALA A 69 -4.98 -6.45 -0.09
N GLY A 70 -5.68 -6.23 1.01
CA GLY A 70 -7.07 -6.65 1.20
C GLY A 70 -7.97 -6.10 0.10
N LEU A 71 -7.95 -4.78 -0.11
CA LEU A 71 -8.73 -4.13 -1.17
C LEU A 71 -8.39 -4.66 -2.56
N ALA A 72 -7.10 -4.81 -2.87
CA ALA A 72 -6.64 -5.33 -4.16
C ALA A 72 -7.05 -6.78 -4.41
N ASN A 73 -7.34 -7.53 -3.36
CA ASN A 73 -7.89 -8.89 -3.42
C ASN A 73 -9.42 -8.94 -3.32
N GLY A 74 -10.10 -7.80 -3.42
CA GLY A 74 -11.56 -7.72 -3.47
C GLY A 74 -12.25 -7.66 -2.11
N MET A 75 -11.52 -7.53 -0.99
CA MET A 75 -12.13 -7.27 0.31
C MET A 75 -12.68 -5.84 0.33
N THR A 76 -13.96 -5.69 0.61
CA THR A 76 -14.54 -4.36 0.76
C THR A 76 -14.07 -3.69 2.05
N PRO A 77 -14.17 -2.35 2.17
CA PRO A 77 -13.89 -1.65 3.43
C PRO A 77 -14.68 -2.24 4.62
N ARG A 78 -15.90 -2.68 4.36
CA ARG A 78 -16.75 -3.31 5.37
C ARG A 78 -16.23 -4.69 5.80
N ASP A 79 -15.74 -5.50 4.86
CA ASP A 79 -15.12 -6.80 5.18
C ASP A 79 -13.85 -6.62 6.01
N LEU A 80 -13.07 -5.59 5.68
CA LEU A 80 -11.88 -5.22 6.45
C LEU A 80 -12.26 -4.76 7.87
N CYS A 81 -13.33 -3.96 8.00
CA CYS A 81 -13.85 -3.53 9.30
C CYS A 81 -14.30 -4.75 10.14
N ALA A 82 -15.10 -5.63 9.56
CA ALA A 82 -15.58 -6.85 10.22
C ALA A 82 -14.42 -7.76 10.65
N SER A 83 -13.37 -7.87 9.82
CA SER A 83 -12.23 -8.75 10.10
C SER A 83 -11.27 -8.17 11.14
N PHE A 84 -10.96 -6.87 11.05
CA PHE A 84 -9.92 -6.23 11.87
C PHE A 84 -10.45 -5.58 13.13
N ILE A 85 -11.67 -5.05 13.12
CA ILE A 85 -12.23 -4.26 14.22
C ILE A 85 -13.28 -5.06 15.00
N GLU A 86 -14.25 -5.65 14.29
CA GLU A 86 -15.37 -6.34 14.92
C GLU A 86 -15.04 -7.80 15.27
N ASN A 87 -13.97 -8.36 14.70
CA ASN A 87 -13.56 -9.77 14.87
C ASN A 87 -14.70 -10.77 14.60
N THR A 88 -15.63 -10.40 13.71
CA THR A 88 -16.90 -11.10 13.45
C THR A 88 -16.87 -11.87 12.13
N SER A 89 -15.76 -11.80 11.37
CA SER A 89 -15.68 -12.47 10.08
C SER A 89 -15.70 -13.99 10.26
N GLN A 90 -16.60 -14.66 9.56
CA GLN A 90 -16.74 -16.12 9.55
C GLN A 90 -15.53 -16.84 8.92
N ASN A 91 -14.64 -16.11 8.28
CA ASN A 91 -13.36 -16.58 7.70
C ASN A 91 -12.17 -16.23 8.59
N THR A 92 -12.25 -16.55 9.87
CA THR A 92 -11.29 -16.19 10.93
C THR A 92 -9.89 -16.76 10.72
N ASP A 93 -9.67 -17.66 9.76
CA ASP A 93 -8.39 -18.35 9.58
C ASP A 93 -7.36 -17.54 8.75
N LEU A 94 -7.77 -16.50 8.02
CA LEU A 94 -6.88 -15.78 7.11
C LEU A 94 -6.25 -14.53 7.72
N PHE A 95 -6.88 -13.86 8.70
CA PHE A 95 -6.36 -12.65 9.32
C PHE A 95 -6.74 -12.51 10.79
N SER A 96 -5.97 -13.11 11.67
CA SER A 96 -6.06 -12.78 13.09
C SER A 96 -5.15 -11.59 13.42
N PRO A 97 -5.69 -10.47 13.92
CA PRO A 97 -4.86 -9.33 14.37
C PRO A 97 -3.80 -9.73 15.39
N SER A 98 -4.05 -10.81 16.14
CA SER A 98 -3.11 -11.39 17.09
C SER A 98 -1.83 -11.93 16.45
N LEU A 99 -1.87 -12.32 15.16
CA LEU A 99 -0.68 -12.74 14.42
C LEU A 99 0.26 -11.57 14.12
N LEU A 100 -0.30 -10.38 13.88
CA LEU A 100 0.49 -9.14 13.69
C LEU A 100 1.13 -8.65 14.99
N MET A 101 0.57 -9.03 16.14
CA MET A 101 1.06 -8.65 17.47
C MET A 101 1.97 -9.70 18.11
N LYS A 102 2.09 -10.89 17.53
CA LYS A 102 3.06 -11.88 18.02
C LYS A 102 4.46 -11.51 17.53
N PRO A 103 5.35 -11.03 18.40
CA PRO A 103 6.73 -10.80 17.99
C PRO A 103 7.35 -12.14 17.60
N ALA A 104 7.98 -12.19 16.45
CA ALA A 104 8.72 -13.36 15.99
C ALA A 104 10.05 -13.47 16.77
N TRP A 105 9.96 -13.77 18.07
CA TRP A 105 11.12 -13.83 18.96
C TRP A 105 12.22 -14.73 18.42
N ASP A 106 11.87 -15.87 17.85
CA ASP A 106 12.82 -16.81 17.26
C ASP A 106 13.61 -16.18 16.10
N GLU A 107 12.96 -15.36 15.29
CA GLU A 107 13.59 -14.63 14.19
C GLU A 107 14.48 -13.51 14.71
N TYR A 108 14.04 -12.78 15.74
CA TYR A 108 14.85 -11.74 16.38
C TYR A 108 16.09 -12.34 17.03
N PHE A 109 15.99 -13.47 17.73
CA PHE A 109 17.14 -14.16 18.32
C PHE A 109 18.11 -14.69 17.25
N LYS A 110 17.61 -15.27 16.16
CA LYS A 110 18.44 -15.71 15.03
C LYS A 110 19.18 -14.54 14.39
N ARG A 111 18.50 -13.42 14.18
CA ARG A 111 19.11 -12.20 13.62
C ARG A 111 20.12 -11.58 14.58
N ALA A 112 19.80 -11.51 15.86
CA ALA A 112 20.72 -11.02 16.89
C ALA A 112 21.99 -11.88 16.97
N ALA A 113 21.85 -13.20 16.90
CA ALA A 113 22.98 -14.14 16.87
C ALA A 113 23.84 -14.00 15.61
N ALA A 114 23.29 -13.55 14.49
CA ALA A 114 24.01 -13.31 13.23
C ALA A 114 24.73 -11.94 13.20
N LEU A 115 24.37 -10.98 14.07
CA LEU A 115 24.97 -9.64 14.09
C LEU A 115 26.50 -9.63 14.22
N PRO A 116 27.13 -10.45 15.08
CA PRO A 116 28.60 -10.45 15.21
C PRO A 116 29.30 -10.86 13.91
N SER A 117 28.76 -11.83 13.17
CA SER A 117 29.33 -12.28 11.91
C SER A 117 29.12 -11.26 10.79
N LEU A 118 27.97 -10.61 10.74
CA LEU A 118 27.66 -9.57 9.77
C LEU A 118 28.52 -8.31 10.01
N SER A 119 28.69 -7.92 11.26
CA SER A 119 29.55 -6.78 11.60
C SER A 119 31.05 -7.05 11.29
N ALA A 120 31.51 -8.26 11.55
CA ALA A 120 32.87 -8.68 11.18
C ALA A 120 33.07 -8.69 9.66
N GLN A 121 32.09 -9.20 8.89
CA GLN A 121 32.14 -9.17 7.43
C GLN A 121 32.09 -7.73 6.88
N ALA A 122 31.24 -6.87 7.44
CA ALA A 122 31.16 -5.48 7.04
C ALA A 122 32.47 -4.73 7.33
N ALA A 123 33.06 -4.92 8.52
CA ALA A 123 34.35 -4.37 8.87
C ALA A 123 35.46 -4.87 7.94
N TYR A 124 35.52 -6.16 7.69
CA TYR A 124 36.48 -6.76 6.75
C TYR A 124 36.35 -6.16 5.36
N GLN A 125 35.14 -6.07 4.82
CA GLN A 125 34.90 -5.46 3.51
C GLN A 125 35.27 -3.97 3.48
N TYR A 126 35.00 -3.24 4.55
CA TYR A 126 35.36 -1.84 4.66
C TYR A 126 36.89 -1.65 4.65
N PHE A 127 37.63 -2.45 5.44
CA PHE A 127 39.07 -2.34 5.52
C PHE A 127 39.79 -2.89 4.27
N VAL A 128 39.30 -3.94 3.64
CA VAL A 128 39.94 -4.56 2.46
C VAL A 128 39.56 -3.83 1.18
N LYS A 129 38.27 -3.54 0.95
CA LYS A 129 37.82 -2.82 -0.26
C LYS A 129 38.01 -1.30 -0.19
N GLY A 130 37.94 -0.71 0.99
CA GLY A 130 38.20 0.73 1.17
C GLY A 130 39.65 1.11 0.81
N ARG A 131 40.60 0.21 1.06
CA ARG A 131 42.02 0.43 0.78
C ARG A 131 42.37 0.32 -0.73
N SER A 132 41.59 -0.41 -1.51
CA SER A 132 41.82 -0.54 -2.95
C SER A 132 41.26 0.59 -3.81
N ARG A 133 40.56 1.55 -3.22
CA ARG A 133 40.05 2.75 -3.92
C ARG A 133 40.90 3.99 -3.72
N MET A 134 41.93 3.91 -2.89
CA MET A 134 42.87 5.03 -2.60
C MET A 134 44.28 4.74 -3.14
N ALA A 135 44.47 3.74 -3.97
CA ALA A 135 45.68 3.47 -4.74
C ALA A 135 45.32 3.52 -6.27
#